data_2934df6264864d8d01da45591bdf6f5b
#
_entry.id   2934df6264864d8d01da45591bdf6f5b
#
_cell.length_a   1.000
_cell.length_b   1.000
_cell.length_c   1.000
_cell.angle_alpha   90.00
_cell.angle_beta   90.00
_cell.angle_gamma   90.00
#
_symmetry.space_group_name_H-M   'P 1'
#
loop_
_entity.id
_entity.type
_entity.pdbx_description
1 polymer ?
#
loop_
_entity_poly.entity_id
_entity_poly.type
_entity_poly.pdbx_seq_one_letter_code
_entity_poly.pdbx_strand_id
1 'polypeptide(L)'
;TGKINHGRPFEQNFLVNSPALWSPETPYLYKASSKIYVDGKQVDEYITRFGIRSIEIVADKGFFLNGKHRKFQGVCNHHDLGPLGAAVNVAALRRQLTLLKDMGCDAVRTSHNMPAPELVELCDEMGFMMMIEPFDEWDIAKCENGYHRYFGEWAERDMVNMLRHYRNNASVVMWSIGNEVPTQCSPEGYKVASFLQDICHREDPTRPVTCGMDQVSCVLENGFAAMIDVPGLNYRAHRYVESYNALPQNIILGSETASTVSSRGVYKFPVEKRASVRYDDHQCSGYDVECCYWSNIPDVDFALADDYDWTIGQFVWTGFDYLGEPSPYDTDSWPSHSSVFGIIDLASLPKDRYYLYR
;
A
#
# COMPACT_ATOMS: atom_id res chain seq x y z
N THR A 1 22.18 -17.80 25.79
CA THR A 1 21.59 -17.46 27.12
C THR A 1 22.34 -16.29 27.72
N GLY A 2 21.67 -15.36 28.35
CA GLY A 2 22.26 -14.23 29.05
C GLY A 2 21.39 -13.79 30.22
N LYS A 3 21.90 -12.92 31.07
CA LYS A 3 21.15 -12.35 32.19
C LYS A 3 20.49 -11.04 31.77
N ILE A 4 19.21 -10.89 32.12
CA ILE A 4 18.47 -9.63 31.95
C ILE A 4 18.76 -8.76 33.17
N ASN A 5 19.26 -7.53 32.95
CA ASN A 5 19.42 -6.52 33.98
C ASN A 5 18.28 -5.49 33.86
N HIS A 6 17.67 -5.14 34.99
CA HIS A 6 16.58 -4.18 35.03
C HIS A 6 16.96 -2.86 34.34
N GLY A 7 16.12 -2.42 33.40
CA GLY A 7 16.26 -1.15 32.67
C GLY A 7 17.24 -1.16 31.49
N ARG A 8 17.80 -2.32 31.10
CA ARG A 8 18.64 -2.43 29.91
C ARG A 8 18.08 -3.46 28.94
N PRO A 9 18.04 -3.17 27.61
CA PRO A 9 17.68 -4.16 26.60
C PRO A 9 18.73 -5.29 26.62
N PHE A 10 18.26 -6.50 26.38
CA PHE A 10 19.10 -7.68 26.22
C PHE A 10 19.17 -8.04 24.73
N GLU A 11 20.37 -8.00 24.16
CA GLU A 11 20.59 -8.26 22.74
C GLU A 11 21.34 -9.57 22.53
N GLN A 12 20.94 -10.30 21.52
CA GLN A 12 21.61 -11.52 21.05
C GLN A 12 21.71 -11.50 19.52
N ASN A 13 22.89 -11.85 19.01
CA ASN A 13 23.12 -12.01 17.58
C ASN A 13 23.17 -13.50 17.24
N PHE A 14 22.42 -13.89 16.21
CA PHE A 14 22.41 -15.24 15.67
C PHE A 14 22.82 -15.22 14.21
N LEU A 15 23.72 -16.14 13.83
CA LEU A 15 24.06 -16.38 12.44
C LEU A 15 23.22 -17.52 11.91
N VAL A 16 22.47 -17.27 10.85
CA VAL A 16 21.74 -18.29 10.09
C VAL A 16 22.51 -18.56 8.80
N ASN A 17 23.18 -19.71 8.73
CA ASN A 17 23.96 -20.08 7.55
C ASN A 17 23.01 -20.55 6.42
N SER A 18 23.22 -20.04 5.20
CA SER A 18 22.43 -20.38 4.01
C SER A 18 20.92 -20.29 4.27
N PRO A 19 20.41 -19.10 4.65
CA PRO A 19 19.00 -18.98 5.04
C PRO A 19 18.07 -19.24 3.86
N ALA A 20 16.91 -19.88 4.16
CA ALA A 20 15.77 -19.85 3.25
C ALA A 20 15.19 -18.44 3.22
N LEU A 21 15.26 -17.80 2.07
CA LEU A 21 14.82 -16.42 1.91
C LEU A 21 13.30 -16.35 1.71
N TRP A 22 12.70 -15.35 2.34
CA TRP A 22 11.29 -15.03 2.12
C TRP A 22 11.11 -14.31 0.77
N SER A 23 10.14 -14.75 -0.02
CA SER A 23 9.66 -14.06 -1.22
C SER A 23 8.18 -14.36 -1.46
N PRO A 24 7.48 -13.64 -2.35
CA PRO A 24 6.11 -13.96 -2.72
C PRO A 24 5.89 -15.40 -3.21
N GLU A 25 6.89 -15.99 -3.85
CA GLU A 25 6.84 -17.38 -4.36
C GLU A 25 7.18 -18.41 -3.29
N THR A 26 8.03 -18.03 -2.33
CA THR A 26 8.50 -18.91 -1.25
C THR A 26 8.47 -18.15 0.08
N PRO A 27 7.29 -17.94 0.70
CA PRO A 27 7.15 -17.12 1.89
C PRO A 27 7.62 -17.86 3.15
N TYR A 28 8.90 -18.19 3.21
CA TYR A 28 9.48 -18.94 4.32
C TYR A 28 9.61 -18.09 5.57
N LEU A 29 9.06 -18.57 6.68
CA LEU A 29 9.11 -17.90 7.98
C LEU A 29 9.86 -18.73 9.01
N TYR A 30 10.77 -18.06 9.70
CA TYR A 30 11.44 -18.57 10.90
C TYR A 30 10.62 -18.26 12.15
N LYS A 31 10.95 -18.95 13.25
CA LYS A 31 10.40 -18.69 14.58
C LYS A 31 11.55 -18.48 15.56
N ALA A 32 11.57 -17.33 16.22
CA ALA A 32 12.42 -17.09 17.37
C ALA A 32 11.60 -17.32 18.66
N SER A 33 12.00 -18.31 19.46
CA SER A 33 11.39 -18.57 20.78
C SER A 33 12.23 -17.90 21.85
N SER A 34 11.69 -16.87 22.51
CA SER A 34 12.30 -16.16 23.62
C SER A 34 11.74 -16.71 24.93
N LYS A 35 12.57 -17.31 25.76
CA LYS A 35 12.15 -17.92 27.05
C LYS A 35 12.78 -17.17 28.21
N ILE A 36 11.97 -16.83 29.19
CA ILE A 36 12.41 -16.14 30.42
C ILE A 36 12.38 -17.15 31.57
N TYR A 37 13.48 -17.15 32.33
CA TYR A 37 13.64 -18.02 33.49
C TYR A 37 13.93 -17.19 34.74
N VAL A 38 13.28 -17.52 35.85
CA VAL A 38 13.56 -17.00 37.19
C VAL A 38 13.90 -18.21 38.08
N ASP A 39 15.05 -18.17 38.71
CA ASP A 39 15.55 -19.25 39.58
C ASP A 39 15.50 -20.64 38.91
N GLY A 40 15.83 -20.70 37.61
CA GLY A 40 15.85 -21.95 36.82
C GLY A 40 14.49 -22.42 36.35
N LYS A 41 13.40 -21.77 36.71
CA LYS A 41 12.03 -22.10 36.25
C LYS A 41 11.63 -21.18 35.13
N GLN A 42 11.13 -21.73 34.00
CA GLN A 42 10.55 -20.95 32.92
C GLN A 42 9.28 -20.24 33.42
N VAL A 43 9.23 -18.93 33.28
CA VAL A 43 8.11 -18.09 33.71
C VAL A 43 7.39 -17.44 32.54
N ASP A 44 8.04 -17.34 31.36
CA ASP A 44 7.41 -16.78 30.17
C ASP A 44 8.05 -17.37 28.88
N GLU A 45 7.27 -17.34 27.78
CA GLU A 45 7.75 -17.67 26.45
C GLU A 45 7.03 -16.79 25.43
N TYR A 46 7.79 -16.18 24.51
CA TYR A 46 7.26 -15.41 23.40
C TYR A 46 7.85 -15.90 22.09
N ILE A 47 6.98 -16.14 21.09
CA ILE A 47 7.37 -16.60 19.76
C ILE A 47 7.22 -15.45 18.77
N THR A 48 8.33 -15.03 18.18
CA THR A 48 8.36 -14.07 17.07
C THR A 48 8.53 -14.81 15.75
N ARG A 49 7.60 -14.61 14.81
CA ARG A 49 7.78 -15.06 13.43
C ARG A 49 8.54 -13.96 12.66
N PHE A 50 9.44 -14.37 11.78
CA PHE A 50 10.17 -13.43 10.92
C PHE A 50 10.63 -14.12 9.64
N GLY A 51 10.83 -13.35 8.57
CA GLY A 51 11.45 -13.82 7.34
C GLY A 51 12.79 -13.16 7.11
N ILE A 52 13.69 -13.82 6.40
CA ILE A 52 14.98 -13.28 6.00
C ILE A 52 14.89 -12.91 4.54
N ARG A 53 15.15 -11.65 4.20
CA ARG A 53 15.20 -11.12 2.85
C ARG A 53 16.05 -9.88 2.77
N SER A 54 16.46 -9.49 1.57
CA SER A 54 17.05 -8.19 1.28
C SER A 54 16.14 -7.36 0.39
N ILE A 55 16.12 -6.04 0.62
CA ILE A 55 15.38 -5.05 -0.17
C ILE A 55 16.41 -4.02 -0.62
N GLU A 56 16.36 -3.66 -1.89
CA GLU A 56 17.21 -2.63 -2.45
C GLU A 56 16.42 -1.81 -3.50
N ILE A 57 16.60 -0.49 -3.46
CA ILE A 57 16.14 0.43 -4.48
C ILE A 57 17.36 0.95 -5.21
N VAL A 58 17.37 0.80 -6.53
CA VAL A 58 18.51 1.20 -7.36
C VAL A 58 18.03 2.22 -8.40
N ALA A 59 18.65 3.41 -8.39
CA ALA A 59 18.38 4.43 -9.38
C ALA A 59 18.48 3.84 -10.80
N ASP A 60 17.58 4.23 -11.69
CA ASP A 60 17.45 3.78 -13.08
C ASP A 60 17.08 2.29 -13.26
N LYS A 61 17.10 1.49 -12.19
CA LYS A 61 16.88 0.03 -12.26
C LYS A 61 15.70 -0.46 -11.43
N GLY A 62 15.17 0.36 -10.51
CA GLY A 62 13.97 0.02 -9.75
C GLY A 62 14.20 -0.78 -8.47
N PHE A 63 13.27 -1.68 -8.17
CA PHE A 63 13.19 -2.44 -6.92
C PHE A 63 13.77 -3.85 -7.06
N PHE A 64 14.56 -4.26 -6.06
CA PHE A 64 15.14 -5.60 -5.98
C PHE A 64 14.76 -6.28 -4.66
N LEU A 65 14.30 -7.51 -4.76
CA LEU A 65 14.05 -8.40 -3.63
C LEU A 65 15.01 -9.59 -3.73
N ASN A 66 15.84 -9.79 -2.70
CA ASN A 66 16.85 -10.86 -2.68
C ASN A 66 17.80 -10.80 -3.89
N GLY A 67 18.17 -9.60 -4.31
CA GLY A 67 19.04 -9.35 -5.48
C GLY A 67 18.38 -9.57 -6.84
N LYS A 68 17.09 -9.88 -6.90
CA LYS A 68 16.34 -10.04 -8.15
C LYS A 68 15.49 -8.81 -8.43
N HIS A 69 15.62 -8.25 -9.63
CA HIS A 69 14.75 -7.17 -10.09
C HIS A 69 13.28 -7.61 -10.07
N ARG A 70 12.41 -6.73 -9.59
CA ARG A 70 10.98 -7.00 -9.47
C ARG A 70 10.20 -5.69 -9.59
N LYS A 71 8.98 -5.79 -10.11
CA LYS A 71 7.98 -4.72 -10.09
C LYS A 71 6.79 -5.16 -9.27
N PHE A 72 6.18 -4.23 -8.52
CA PHE A 72 4.96 -4.52 -7.79
C PHE A 72 3.79 -4.72 -8.76
N GLN A 73 3.12 -5.86 -8.65
CA GLN A 73 1.81 -6.14 -9.25
C GLN A 73 0.78 -6.03 -8.13
N GLY A 74 0.55 -4.80 -7.67
CA GLY A 74 -0.15 -4.52 -6.44
C GLY A 74 -1.56 -3.99 -6.61
N VAL A 75 -2.30 -4.01 -5.52
CA VAL A 75 -3.60 -3.35 -5.37
C VAL A 75 -3.61 -2.51 -4.10
N CYS A 76 -4.39 -1.42 -4.10
CA CYS A 76 -4.80 -0.73 -2.91
C CYS A 76 -6.03 -1.42 -2.31
N ASN A 77 -6.07 -1.59 -0.99
CA ASN A 77 -7.23 -2.10 -0.29
C ASN A 77 -7.56 -1.23 0.93
N HIS A 78 -8.82 -0.84 1.06
CA HIS A 78 -9.34 -0.31 2.30
C HIS A 78 -9.47 -1.40 3.37
N HIS A 79 -9.52 -0.99 4.64
CA HIS A 79 -9.88 -1.87 5.75
C HIS A 79 -11.40 -2.14 5.70
N ASP A 80 -11.80 -3.00 4.78
CA ASP A 80 -13.19 -3.32 4.45
C ASP A 80 -13.30 -4.77 3.98
N LEU A 81 -14.25 -5.51 4.55
CA LEU A 81 -14.56 -6.89 4.18
C LEU A 81 -15.96 -7.00 3.53
N GLY A 82 -16.36 -5.95 2.80
CA GLY A 82 -17.65 -5.89 2.11
C GLY A 82 -18.83 -6.01 3.09
N PRO A 83 -19.67 -7.06 2.99
CA PRO A 83 -20.83 -7.22 3.88
C PRO A 83 -20.48 -7.30 5.39
N LEU A 84 -19.25 -7.57 5.75
CA LEU A 84 -18.79 -7.58 7.14
C LEU A 84 -18.28 -6.19 7.61
N GLY A 85 -18.18 -5.22 6.70
CA GLY A 85 -17.64 -3.89 6.99
C GLY A 85 -16.21 -3.95 7.50
N ALA A 86 -15.88 -3.17 8.53
CA ALA A 86 -14.56 -3.10 9.13
C ALA A 86 -14.30 -4.17 10.21
N ALA A 87 -15.18 -5.14 10.39
CA ALA A 87 -14.96 -6.23 11.33
C ALA A 87 -13.84 -7.15 10.86
N VAL A 88 -12.85 -7.41 11.73
CA VAL A 88 -11.74 -8.31 11.39
C VAL A 88 -12.22 -9.76 11.40
N ASN A 89 -12.09 -10.43 10.26
CA ASN A 89 -12.40 -11.83 10.09
C ASN A 89 -11.29 -12.51 9.27
N VAL A 90 -10.49 -13.34 9.92
CA VAL A 90 -9.30 -13.99 9.31
C VAL A 90 -9.65 -14.85 8.10
N ALA A 91 -10.78 -15.55 8.11
CA ALA A 91 -11.21 -16.37 6.98
C ALA A 91 -11.59 -15.52 5.76
N ALA A 92 -12.26 -14.38 6.00
CA ALA A 92 -12.61 -13.43 4.93
C ALA A 92 -11.35 -12.75 4.37
N LEU A 93 -10.42 -12.30 5.22
CA LEU A 93 -9.13 -11.76 4.80
C LEU A 93 -8.34 -12.77 3.95
N ARG A 94 -8.24 -14.02 4.41
CA ARG A 94 -7.58 -15.09 3.65
C ARG A 94 -8.24 -15.33 2.30
N ARG A 95 -9.57 -15.29 2.23
CA ARG A 95 -10.31 -15.40 0.98
C ARG A 95 -9.96 -14.27 0.02
N GLN A 96 -9.94 -13.02 0.49
CA GLN A 96 -9.55 -11.86 -0.33
C GLN A 96 -8.13 -12.04 -0.87
N LEU A 97 -7.16 -12.34 -0.02
CA LEU A 97 -5.77 -12.57 -0.45
C LEU A 97 -5.64 -13.75 -1.42
N THR A 98 -6.43 -14.84 -1.23
CA THR A 98 -6.43 -15.96 -2.20
C THR A 98 -6.88 -15.50 -3.58
N LEU A 99 -7.97 -14.73 -3.66
CA LEU A 99 -8.45 -14.17 -4.94
C LEU A 99 -7.42 -13.26 -5.60
N LEU A 100 -6.75 -12.41 -4.83
CA LEU A 100 -5.67 -11.56 -5.35
C LEU A 100 -4.48 -12.41 -5.86
N LYS A 101 -4.08 -13.43 -5.11
CA LYS A 101 -2.99 -14.34 -5.51
C LYS A 101 -3.32 -15.09 -6.81
N ASP A 102 -4.55 -15.60 -6.91
CA ASP A 102 -5.02 -16.30 -8.12
C ASP A 102 -5.07 -15.39 -9.36
N MET A 103 -5.22 -14.09 -9.15
CA MET A 103 -5.14 -13.07 -10.20
C MET A 103 -3.69 -12.78 -10.63
N GLY A 104 -2.69 -13.13 -9.82
CA GLY A 104 -1.29 -12.80 -10.06
C GLY A 104 -0.81 -11.59 -9.26
N CYS A 105 -1.64 -11.02 -8.40
CA CYS A 105 -1.25 -9.94 -7.51
C CYS A 105 -0.23 -10.43 -6.47
N ASP A 106 0.84 -9.67 -6.28
CA ASP A 106 1.92 -9.98 -5.35
C ASP A 106 2.17 -8.90 -4.29
N ALA A 107 1.39 -7.81 -4.31
CA ALA A 107 1.56 -6.70 -3.38
C ALA A 107 0.24 -6.05 -2.96
N VAL A 108 0.19 -5.53 -1.73
CA VAL A 108 -0.96 -4.81 -1.17
C VAL A 108 -0.50 -3.51 -0.52
N ARG A 109 -1.16 -2.40 -0.87
CA ARG A 109 -1.09 -1.13 -0.15
C ARG A 109 -2.30 -0.98 0.76
N THR A 110 -2.05 -0.67 2.03
CA THR A 110 -3.13 -0.44 3.00
C THR A 110 -3.59 1.02 2.94
N SER A 111 -4.69 1.25 2.28
CA SER A 111 -5.24 2.59 2.00
C SER A 111 -6.32 2.96 3.00
N HIS A 112 -6.30 4.04 3.66
CA HIS A 112 -5.16 4.92 3.99
C HIS A 112 -5.07 4.92 5.51
N ASN A 113 -4.81 3.77 6.09
CA ASN A 113 -4.79 3.56 7.54
C ASN A 113 -3.94 2.35 7.93
N MET A 114 -3.58 2.30 9.19
CA MET A 114 -2.87 1.17 9.78
C MET A 114 -3.67 -0.13 9.61
N PRO A 115 -3.07 -1.20 9.07
CA PRO A 115 -3.78 -2.47 8.85
C PRO A 115 -4.06 -3.22 10.15
N ALA A 116 -5.01 -4.14 10.11
CA ALA A 116 -5.15 -5.15 11.17
C ALA A 116 -3.93 -6.09 11.18
N PRO A 117 -3.43 -6.49 12.36
CA PRO A 117 -2.30 -7.41 12.47
C PRO A 117 -2.52 -8.71 11.71
N GLU A 118 -3.74 -9.23 11.72
CA GLU A 118 -4.12 -10.47 11.03
C GLU A 118 -3.91 -10.37 9.50
N LEU A 119 -4.12 -9.20 8.91
CA LEU A 119 -3.84 -8.99 7.48
C LEU A 119 -2.33 -9.10 7.21
N VAL A 120 -1.50 -8.47 8.05
CA VAL A 120 -0.05 -8.48 7.87
C VAL A 120 0.53 -9.89 8.09
N GLU A 121 0.05 -10.61 9.09
CA GLU A 121 0.42 -12.00 9.33
C GLU A 121 0.05 -12.91 8.15
N LEU A 122 -1.13 -12.72 7.56
CA LEU A 122 -1.55 -13.45 6.37
C LEU A 122 -0.69 -13.10 5.15
N CYS A 123 -0.29 -11.85 4.99
CA CYS A 123 0.63 -11.43 3.92
C CYS A 123 2.02 -12.06 4.09
N ASP A 124 2.52 -12.17 5.33
CA ASP A 124 3.75 -12.91 5.62
C ASP A 124 3.65 -14.39 5.21
N GLU A 125 2.53 -15.04 5.55
CA GLU A 125 2.29 -16.47 5.29
C GLU A 125 2.02 -16.77 3.82
N MET A 126 1.28 -15.92 3.14
CA MET A 126 0.82 -16.13 1.76
C MET A 126 1.74 -15.52 0.70
N GLY A 127 2.75 -14.75 1.11
CA GLY A 127 3.72 -14.16 0.21
C GLY A 127 3.17 -12.94 -0.55
N PHE A 128 2.73 -11.92 0.17
CA PHE A 128 2.43 -10.61 -0.39
C PHE A 128 3.42 -9.58 0.12
N MET A 129 3.96 -8.77 -0.77
CA MET A 129 4.70 -7.56 -0.38
C MET A 129 3.71 -6.50 0.09
N MET A 130 4.05 -5.79 1.16
CA MET A 130 3.15 -4.76 1.70
C MET A 130 3.81 -3.40 1.69
N MET A 131 3.03 -2.40 1.30
CA MET A 131 3.26 -1.00 1.56
C MET A 131 2.23 -0.55 2.60
N ILE A 132 2.69 -0.35 3.83
CA ILE A 132 1.83 0.05 4.95
C ILE A 132 1.79 1.57 5.05
N GLU A 133 0.57 2.11 5.15
CA GLU A 133 0.29 3.54 5.19
C GLU A 133 -0.64 3.88 6.37
N PRO A 134 -0.25 4.83 7.25
CA PRO A 134 -1.06 5.18 8.41
C PRO A 134 -1.99 6.37 8.20
N PHE A 135 -1.70 7.27 7.25
CA PHE A 135 -2.32 8.59 7.17
C PHE A 135 -2.86 8.91 5.78
N ASP A 136 -4.11 9.36 5.72
CA ASP A 136 -4.72 9.99 4.54
C ASP A 136 -4.63 11.53 4.60
N GLU A 137 -4.26 12.08 5.75
CA GLU A 137 -4.22 13.51 6.05
C GLU A 137 -3.12 13.79 7.06
N TRP A 138 -2.45 14.95 6.93
CA TRP A 138 -1.47 15.41 7.90
C TRP A 138 -2.01 16.62 8.69
N ASP A 139 -1.23 17.70 8.75
CA ASP A 139 -1.51 18.93 9.49
C ASP A 139 -2.52 19.87 8.78
N ILE A 140 -2.71 19.72 7.49
CA ILE A 140 -3.71 20.45 6.70
C ILE A 140 -4.89 19.53 6.39
N ALA A 141 -6.10 20.02 6.70
CA ALA A 141 -7.34 19.26 6.60
C ALA A 141 -7.70 18.84 5.16
N LYS A 142 -8.04 17.57 4.96
CA LYS A 142 -8.85 17.08 3.83
C LYS A 142 -10.35 17.17 4.15
N CYS A 143 -10.71 16.96 5.40
CA CYS A 143 -12.10 17.00 5.86
C CYS A 143 -12.19 17.66 7.25
N GLU A 144 -13.38 18.14 7.61
CA GLU A 144 -13.62 18.92 8.84
C GLU A 144 -13.20 18.19 10.12
N ASN A 145 -13.44 16.89 10.21
CA ASN A 145 -13.18 16.08 11.40
C ASN A 145 -12.04 15.07 11.20
N GLY A 146 -11.05 15.42 10.37
CA GLY A 146 -9.93 14.56 10.03
C GLY A 146 -8.80 14.54 11.06
N TYR A 147 -7.76 13.81 10.69
CA TYR A 147 -6.60 13.58 11.56
C TYR A 147 -5.74 14.82 11.80
N HIS A 148 -5.85 15.87 10.95
CA HIS A 148 -5.16 17.16 11.13
C HIS A 148 -5.32 17.73 12.54
N ARG A 149 -6.46 17.46 13.18
CA ARG A 149 -6.77 17.90 14.57
C ARG A 149 -5.84 17.29 15.61
N TYR A 150 -5.27 16.14 15.31
CA TYR A 150 -4.45 15.35 16.23
C TYR A 150 -2.99 15.26 15.77
N PHE A 151 -2.70 15.64 14.53
CA PHE A 151 -1.41 15.43 13.88
C PHE A 151 -0.23 15.94 14.75
N GLY A 152 -0.30 17.16 15.23
CA GLY A 152 0.78 17.76 16.02
C GLY A 152 1.11 17.01 17.32
N GLU A 153 0.14 16.33 17.91
CA GLU A 153 0.32 15.58 19.16
C GLU A 153 0.60 14.08 18.92
N TRP A 154 -0.04 13.49 17.91
CA TRP A 154 -0.12 12.04 17.77
C TRP A 154 0.71 11.48 16.62
N ALA A 155 1.07 12.25 15.60
CA ALA A 155 1.70 11.71 14.40
C ALA A 155 2.96 10.89 14.69
N GLU A 156 3.89 11.40 15.51
CA GLU A 156 5.08 10.63 15.86
C GLU A 156 4.75 9.39 16.70
N ARG A 157 3.81 9.49 17.63
CA ARG A 157 3.41 8.35 18.48
C ARG A 157 2.79 7.24 17.66
N ASP A 158 1.91 7.58 16.74
CA ASP A 158 1.24 6.61 15.87
C ASP A 158 2.20 5.97 14.88
N MET A 159 3.09 6.78 14.27
CA MET A 159 4.15 6.26 13.39
C MET A 159 5.08 5.30 14.13
N VAL A 160 5.60 5.68 15.29
CA VAL A 160 6.50 4.83 16.09
C VAL A 160 5.80 3.53 16.50
N ASN A 161 4.54 3.61 16.90
CA ASN A 161 3.75 2.44 17.27
C ASN A 161 3.59 1.48 16.07
N MET A 162 3.20 1.99 14.92
CA MET A 162 3.04 1.21 13.68
C MET A 162 4.38 0.55 13.26
N LEU A 163 5.45 1.33 13.19
CA LEU A 163 6.76 0.85 12.78
C LEU A 163 7.27 -0.27 13.70
N ARG A 164 7.20 -0.09 15.01
CA ARG A 164 7.61 -1.10 15.99
C ARG A 164 6.75 -2.34 15.96
N HIS A 165 5.46 -2.20 15.64
CA HIS A 165 4.55 -3.31 15.54
C HIS A 165 4.87 -4.20 14.33
N TYR A 166 5.16 -3.59 13.16
CA TYR A 166 5.25 -4.32 11.89
C TYR A 166 6.66 -4.50 11.32
N ARG A 167 7.70 -3.89 11.89
CA ARG A 167 9.07 -3.99 11.34
C ARG A 167 9.67 -5.40 11.34
N ASN A 168 9.10 -6.35 12.09
CA ASN A 168 9.52 -7.75 12.07
C ASN A 168 8.80 -8.59 11.00
N ASN A 169 7.76 -8.05 10.36
CA ASN A 169 7.02 -8.75 9.32
C ASN A 169 7.79 -8.71 7.99
N ALA A 170 8.02 -9.89 7.43
CA ALA A 170 8.78 -10.04 6.19
C ALA A 170 8.07 -9.44 4.97
N SER A 171 6.74 -9.51 4.96
CA SER A 171 5.89 -8.94 3.91
C SER A 171 6.03 -7.43 3.77
N VAL A 172 6.30 -6.72 4.86
CA VAL A 172 6.43 -5.25 4.81
C VAL A 172 7.75 -4.88 4.12
N VAL A 173 7.65 -4.28 2.94
CA VAL A 173 8.81 -3.91 2.10
C VAL A 173 8.97 -2.40 1.93
N MET A 174 7.97 -1.63 2.28
CA MET A 174 7.96 -0.17 2.13
C MET A 174 7.02 0.47 3.16
N TRP A 175 7.40 1.64 3.65
CA TRP A 175 6.54 2.49 4.47
C TRP A 175 5.99 3.63 3.62
N SER A 176 4.69 3.85 3.64
CA SER A 176 4.09 5.07 3.08
C SER A 176 3.76 6.03 4.23
N ILE A 177 4.13 7.29 4.11
CA ILE A 177 3.90 8.28 5.16
C ILE A 177 2.62 9.08 4.97
N GLY A 178 1.94 8.95 3.84
CA GLY A 178 0.67 9.63 3.59
C GLY A 178 0.16 9.50 2.17
N ASN A 179 -1.10 9.90 2.00
CA ASN A 179 -1.81 9.87 0.73
C ASN A 179 -2.39 11.23 0.37
N GLU A 180 -2.04 11.77 -0.81
CA GLU A 180 -2.64 12.98 -1.40
C GLU A 180 -2.84 14.12 -0.39
N VAL A 181 -1.89 14.24 0.54
CA VAL A 181 -1.99 15.19 1.65
C VAL A 181 -1.99 16.62 1.12
N PRO A 182 -2.90 17.52 1.55
CA PRO A 182 -2.89 18.92 1.10
C PRO A 182 -1.56 19.63 1.38
N THR A 183 -0.84 19.20 2.40
CA THR A 183 0.50 19.66 2.79
C THR A 183 1.53 19.52 1.66
N GLN A 184 1.34 18.60 0.70
CA GLN A 184 2.25 18.40 -0.44
C GLN A 184 2.45 19.66 -1.28
N CYS A 185 1.46 20.56 -1.33
CA CYS A 185 1.53 21.84 -2.05
C CYS A 185 1.89 23.03 -1.17
N SER A 186 2.13 22.83 0.12
CA SER A 186 2.61 23.91 0.99
C SER A 186 4.07 24.25 0.68
N PRO A 187 4.47 25.53 0.76
CA PRO A 187 5.86 25.94 0.50
C PRO A 187 6.88 25.19 1.37
N GLU A 188 6.51 24.81 2.58
CA GLU A 188 7.34 24.09 3.55
C GLU A 188 6.86 22.65 3.79
N GLY A 189 5.98 22.12 2.94
CA GLY A 189 5.43 20.76 3.06
C GLY A 189 6.50 19.67 3.13
N TYR A 190 7.63 19.87 2.45
CA TYR A 190 8.79 18.99 2.51
C TYR A 190 9.36 18.82 3.93
N LYS A 191 9.17 19.79 4.84
CA LYS A 191 9.62 19.67 6.24
C LYS A 191 8.80 18.65 7.01
N VAL A 192 7.48 18.60 6.75
CA VAL A 192 6.59 17.59 7.36
C VAL A 192 6.90 16.21 6.79
N ALA A 193 7.12 16.11 5.48
CA ALA A 193 7.54 14.87 4.83
C ALA A 193 8.87 14.36 5.42
N SER A 194 9.89 15.24 5.55
CA SER A 194 11.17 14.90 6.18
C SER A 194 10.99 14.41 7.62
N PHE A 195 10.19 15.11 8.41
CA PHE A 195 9.91 14.71 9.80
C PHE A 195 9.36 13.28 9.90
N LEU A 196 8.37 12.94 9.07
CA LEU A 196 7.77 11.60 9.09
C LEU A 196 8.73 10.53 8.53
N GLN A 197 9.47 10.85 7.46
CA GLN A 197 10.47 9.96 6.90
C GLN A 197 11.62 9.69 7.87
N ASP A 198 12.09 10.72 8.60
CA ASP A 198 13.13 10.58 9.63
C ASP A 198 12.70 9.67 10.77
N ILE A 199 11.40 9.67 11.13
CA ILE A 199 10.85 8.71 12.09
C ILE A 199 10.96 7.28 11.53
N CYS A 200 10.59 7.07 10.27
CA CYS A 200 10.72 5.76 9.62
C CYS A 200 12.18 5.28 9.63
N HIS A 201 13.12 6.11 9.20
CA HIS A 201 14.55 5.76 9.17
C HIS A 201 15.12 5.49 10.56
N ARG A 202 14.67 6.24 11.58
CA ARG A 202 15.09 6.04 12.97
C ARG A 202 14.62 4.71 13.55
N GLU A 203 13.36 4.36 13.31
CA GLU A 203 12.73 3.16 13.89
C GLU A 203 12.97 1.90 13.05
N ASP A 204 13.16 2.06 11.74
CA ASP A 204 13.44 0.99 10.79
C ASP A 204 14.27 1.48 9.58
N PRO A 205 15.60 1.47 9.66
CA PRO A 205 16.47 1.91 8.57
C PRO A 205 16.57 0.91 7.41
N THR A 206 15.80 -0.17 7.42
CA THR A 206 15.93 -1.28 6.45
C THR A 206 14.95 -1.21 5.30
N ARG A 207 13.97 -0.28 5.35
CA ARG A 207 12.92 -0.14 4.34
C ARG A 207 12.86 1.29 3.82
N PRO A 208 12.63 1.45 2.49
CA PRO A 208 12.43 2.75 1.90
C PRO A 208 11.07 3.34 2.29
N VAL A 209 10.96 4.65 2.16
CA VAL A 209 9.77 5.45 2.48
C VAL A 209 9.20 6.05 1.20
N THR A 210 7.87 6.02 1.07
CA THR A 210 7.11 6.67 -0.01
C THR A 210 5.99 7.56 0.52
N CYS A 211 5.38 8.33 -0.36
CA CYS A 211 4.15 9.06 -0.15
C CYS A 211 3.37 9.07 -1.46
N GLY A 212 2.06 8.83 -1.42
CA GLY A 212 1.19 8.95 -2.58
C GLY A 212 0.92 10.42 -2.91
N MET A 213 1.37 10.90 -4.08
CA MET A 213 1.27 12.30 -4.50
C MET A 213 0.44 12.44 -5.78
N ASP A 214 -0.50 13.37 -5.80
CA ASP A 214 -1.35 13.65 -6.97
C ASP A 214 -1.08 15.01 -7.61
N GLN A 215 -0.37 15.93 -6.92
CA GLN A 215 -0.11 17.31 -7.34
C GLN A 215 1.33 17.48 -7.87
N VAL A 216 1.64 16.78 -8.97
CA VAL A 216 3.01 16.66 -9.49
C VAL A 216 3.72 18.00 -9.67
N SER A 217 3.07 19.04 -10.19
CA SER A 217 3.71 20.33 -10.39
C SER A 217 4.23 20.93 -9.09
N CYS A 218 3.39 21.03 -8.05
CA CYS A 218 3.84 21.61 -6.79
C CYS A 218 4.89 20.74 -6.06
N VAL A 219 4.78 19.40 -6.10
CA VAL A 219 5.76 18.55 -5.40
C VAL A 219 7.13 18.53 -6.07
N LEU A 220 7.20 18.81 -7.38
CA LEU A 220 8.47 19.01 -8.08
C LEU A 220 9.08 20.39 -7.77
N GLU A 221 8.24 21.44 -7.75
CA GLU A 221 8.68 22.82 -7.56
C GLU A 221 9.14 23.12 -6.13
N ASN A 222 8.44 22.59 -5.12
CA ASN A 222 8.72 22.90 -3.71
C ASN A 222 9.69 21.91 -3.03
N GLY A 223 10.19 20.91 -3.76
CA GLY A 223 11.15 19.92 -3.23
C GLY A 223 10.53 18.78 -2.42
N PHE A 224 9.20 18.72 -2.30
CA PHE A 224 8.52 17.66 -1.55
C PHE A 224 8.86 16.26 -2.10
N ALA A 225 8.71 16.06 -3.42
CA ALA A 225 8.99 14.77 -4.04
C ALA A 225 10.47 14.39 -4.00
N ALA A 226 11.37 15.38 -4.06
CA ALA A 226 12.82 15.14 -3.97
C ALA A 226 13.27 14.69 -2.57
N MET A 227 12.46 14.92 -1.53
CA MET A 227 12.75 14.52 -0.15
C MET A 227 12.39 13.06 0.14
N ILE A 228 11.47 12.46 -0.61
CA ILE A 228 10.95 11.11 -0.39
C ILE A 228 11.90 10.07 -1.00
N ASP A 229 12.21 8.97 -0.29
CA ASP A 229 13.09 7.92 -0.81
C ASP A 229 12.59 7.35 -2.14
N VAL A 230 11.28 7.09 -2.23
CA VAL A 230 10.61 6.54 -3.42
C VAL A 230 9.42 7.43 -3.78
N PRO A 231 9.52 8.27 -4.82
CA PRO A 231 8.40 9.09 -5.26
C PRO A 231 7.22 8.23 -5.73
N GLY A 232 6.08 8.31 -5.02
CA GLY A 232 4.82 7.66 -5.37
C GLY A 232 3.88 8.63 -6.08
N LEU A 233 3.40 8.29 -7.27
CA LEU A 233 2.48 9.12 -8.03
C LEU A 233 1.12 8.45 -8.16
N ASN A 234 0.07 9.20 -7.78
CA ASN A 234 -1.31 8.77 -7.91
C ASN A 234 -1.89 9.29 -9.22
N TYR A 235 -2.33 8.39 -10.12
CA TYR A 235 -3.04 8.71 -11.38
C TYR A 235 -2.34 9.66 -12.35
N ARG A 236 -1.04 9.83 -12.25
CA ARG A 236 -0.26 10.77 -13.08
C ARG A 236 0.71 10.06 -14.01
N ALA A 237 0.25 8.94 -14.59
CA ALA A 237 1.03 8.13 -15.52
C ALA A 237 1.68 8.96 -16.63
N HIS A 238 0.96 9.94 -17.18
CA HIS A 238 1.45 10.86 -18.21
C HIS A 238 2.59 11.80 -17.75
N ARG A 239 2.86 11.87 -16.44
CA ARG A 239 3.92 12.69 -15.84
C ARG A 239 5.12 11.87 -15.36
N TYR A 240 5.13 10.55 -15.56
CA TYR A 240 6.21 9.68 -15.05
C TYR A 240 7.58 10.04 -15.63
N VAL A 241 7.69 10.21 -16.95
CA VAL A 241 8.97 10.56 -17.61
C VAL A 241 9.47 11.93 -17.16
N GLU A 242 8.60 12.92 -17.03
CA GLU A 242 8.93 14.23 -16.50
C GLU A 242 9.46 14.12 -15.08
N SER A 243 8.75 13.43 -14.20
CA SER A 243 9.11 13.26 -12.80
C SER A 243 10.42 12.49 -12.64
N TYR A 244 10.61 11.42 -13.42
CA TYR A 244 11.86 10.66 -13.45
C TYR A 244 13.07 11.56 -13.80
N ASN A 245 12.94 12.41 -14.81
CA ASN A 245 14.01 13.31 -15.22
C ASN A 245 14.27 14.46 -14.24
N ALA A 246 13.26 14.88 -13.49
CA ALA A 246 13.34 15.99 -12.54
C ALA A 246 13.84 15.58 -11.15
N LEU A 247 13.64 14.31 -10.76
CA LEU A 247 13.89 13.85 -9.39
C LEU A 247 15.23 13.11 -9.26
N PRO A 248 15.96 13.35 -8.17
CA PRO A 248 17.29 12.77 -7.97
C PRO A 248 17.26 11.24 -7.75
N GLN A 249 16.12 10.68 -7.39
CA GLN A 249 15.96 9.24 -7.14
C GLN A 249 16.01 8.42 -8.43
N ASN A 250 15.64 9.00 -9.57
CA ASN A 250 15.56 8.35 -10.88
C ASN A 250 14.78 7.03 -10.86
N ILE A 251 13.67 7.03 -10.11
CA ILE A 251 12.68 5.94 -10.02
C ILE A 251 11.29 6.54 -9.79
N ILE A 252 10.24 5.83 -10.19
CA ILE A 252 8.85 6.21 -9.92
C ILE A 252 8.04 4.98 -9.51
N LEU A 253 7.20 5.15 -8.51
CA LEU A 253 6.17 4.19 -8.09
C LEU A 253 4.78 4.69 -8.53
N GLY A 254 3.98 3.83 -9.15
CA GLY A 254 2.54 4.04 -9.28
C GLY A 254 1.85 3.70 -7.95
N SER A 255 1.77 4.66 -7.03
CA SER A 255 1.20 4.43 -5.70
C SER A 255 -0.32 4.26 -5.73
N GLU A 256 -0.99 4.89 -6.71
CA GLU A 256 -2.36 4.58 -7.13
C GLU A 256 -2.49 4.69 -8.65
N THR A 257 -3.09 3.68 -9.26
CA THR A 257 -3.28 3.65 -10.72
C THR A 257 -4.69 3.21 -11.07
N ALA A 258 -5.06 3.39 -12.33
CA ALA A 258 -6.33 3.04 -12.94
C ALA A 258 -7.54 3.86 -12.42
N SER A 259 -8.18 3.57 -11.32
CA SER A 259 -9.55 4.05 -10.96
C SER A 259 -10.55 3.81 -12.08
N THR A 260 -10.44 2.64 -12.71
CA THR A 260 -11.44 2.15 -13.67
C THR A 260 -12.70 1.77 -12.91
N VAL A 261 -13.85 2.15 -13.42
CA VAL A 261 -15.14 1.88 -12.78
C VAL A 261 -15.89 0.78 -13.53
N SER A 262 -16.47 -0.18 -12.78
CA SER A 262 -17.28 -1.25 -13.37
C SER A 262 -18.27 -1.87 -12.38
N SER A 263 -19.44 -2.26 -12.87
CA SER A 263 -20.40 -3.07 -12.13
C SER A 263 -20.41 -4.49 -12.72
N ARG A 264 -20.33 -5.51 -11.85
CA ARG A 264 -20.26 -6.90 -12.29
C ARG A 264 -21.53 -7.31 -13.05
N GLY A 265 -21.38 -7.83 -14.27
CA GLY A 265 -22.47 -8.35 -15.07
C GLY A 265 -23.38 -7.30 -15.72
N VAL A 266 -22.95 -6.02 -15.74
CA VAL A 266 -23.68 -4.93 -16.40
C VAL A 266 -22.91 -4.52 -17.66
N TYR A 267 -23.60 -4.43 -18.79
CA TYR A 267 -22.98 -4.11 -20.09
C TYR A 267 -23.72 -2.94 -20.75
N LYS A 268 -23.01 -1.84 -20.95
CA LYS A 268 -23.53 -0.63 -21.59
C LYS A 268 -23.00 -0.51 -23.02
N PHE A 269 -23.84 -0.04 -23.93
CA PHE A 269 -23.50 0.15 -25.34
C PHE A 269 -23.75 1.59 -25.79
N PRO A 270 -22.98 2.12 -26.76
CA PRO A 270 -21.82 1.50 -27.41
C PRO A 270 -20.63 1.36 -26.46
N VAL A 271 -19.74 0.39 -26.72
CA VAL A 271 -18.50 0.20 -25.96
C VAL A 271 -17.48 1.23 -26.41
N GLU A 272 -17.27 2.26 -25.60
CA GLU A 272 -16.39 3.38 -25.89
C GLU A 272 -15.63 3.79 -24.62
N LYS A 273 -14.37 4.24 -24.78
CA LYS A 273 -13.64 4.83 -23.66
C LYS A 273 -14.31 6.11 -23.18
N ARG A 274 -14.69 6.14 -21.92
CA ARG A 274 -15.40 7.27 -21.31
C ARG A 274 -14.88 7.59 -19.92
N ALA A 275 -14.84 8.88 -19.59
CA ALA A 275 -14.51 9.34 -18.25
C ALA A 275 -15.76 9.93 -17.57
N SER A 276 -15.95 9.59 -16.28
CA SER A 276 -17.01 10.13 -15.40
C SER A 276 -18.43 9.97 -15.92
N VAL A 277 -18.73 8.87 -16.59
CA VAL A 277 -20.08 8.57 -17.07
C VAL A 277 -20.97 8.18 -15.89
N ARG A 278 -22.19 8.69 -15.89
CA ARG A 278 -23.26 8.35 -14.95
C ARG A 278 -24.47 7.81 -15.70
N TYR A 279 -25.04 6.75 -15.17
CA TYR A 279 -26.25 6.12 -15.72
C TYR A 279 -27.40 6.18 -14.70
N ASP A 280 -28.63 6.28 -15.17
CA ASP A 280 -29.84 6.43 -14.32
C ASP A 280 -30.04 5.23 -13.39
N ASP A 281 -29.54 4.06 -13.76
CA ASP A 281 -29.60 2.84 -12.95
C ASP A 281 -28.48 2.73 -11.90
N HIS A 282 -27.64 3.75 -11.76
CA HIS A 282 -26.49 3.82 -10.85
C HIS A 282 -25.52 2.63 -10.99
N GLN A 283 -25.38 2.09 -12.21
CA GLN A 283 -24.44 1.03 -12.53
C GLN A 283 -23.44 1.51 -13.59
N CYS A 284 -22.19 1.01 -13.52
CA CYS A 284 -21.18 1.25 -14.54
C CYS A 284 -21.09 0.07 -15.50
N SER A 285 -20.55 0.30 -16.71
CA SER A 285 -20.31 -0.81 -17.65
C SER A 285 -19.33 -1.82 -17.09
N GLY A 286 -19.56 -3.10 -17.31
CA GLY A 286 -18.65 -4.19 -16.96
C GLY A 286 -17.38 -4.24 -17.80
N TYR A 287 -17.34 -3.50 -18.93
CA TYR A 287 -16.15 -3.35 -19.76
C TYR A 287 -15.11 -2.41 -19.11
N ASP A 288 -13.81 -2.63 -19.39
CA ASP A 288 -12.69 -1.83 -18.84
C ASP A 288 -12.44 -0.54 -19.65
N VAL A 289 -13.49 0.16 -20.00
CA VAL A 289 -13.45 1.37 -20.84
C VAL A 289 -13.95 2.62 -20.14
N GLU A 290 -14.44 2.49 -18.91
CA GLU A 290 -14.94 3.60 -18.09
C GLU A 290 -14.00 3.86 -16.91
N CYS A 291 -13.63 5.13 -16.70
CA CYS A 291 -12.75 5.55 -15.61
C CYS A 291 -13.18 6.90 -15.05
N CYS A 292 -12.63 7.31 -13.92
CA CYS A 292 -12.79 8.65 -13.39
C CYS A 292 -12.00 9.68 -14.23
N TYR A 293 -12.38 10.95 -14.17
CA TYR A 293 -11.77 12.02 -14.97
C TYR A 293 -10.29 12.27 -14.63
N TRP A 294 -9.87 11.92 -13.43
CA TRP A 294 -8.48 12.05 -12.96
C TRP A 294 -7.59 10.87 -13.31
N SER A 295 -8.11 9.86 -13.98
CA SER A 295 -7.56 8.51 -14.04
C SER A 295 -7.46 7.98 -15.48
N ASN A 296 -7.16 6.68 -15.61
CA ASN A 296 -6.95 5.98 -16.85
C ASN A 296 -7.69 4.64 -16.89
N ILE A 297 -7.65 4.01 -18.06
CA ILE A 297 -7.91 2.58 -18.21
C ILE A 297 -6.61 1.79 -17.98
N PRO A 298 -6.69 0.49 -17.63
CA PRO A 298 -5.51 -0.32 -17.26
C PRO A 298 -4.39 -0.35 -18.28
N ASP A 299 -4.70 -0.34 -19.58
CA ASP A 299 -3.70 -0.41 -20.67
C ASP A 299 -2.62 0.67 -20.57
N VAL A 300 -2.99 1.89 -20.17
CA VAL A 300 -2.06 3.02 -20.05
C VAL A 300 -1.07 2.78 -18.91
N ASP A 301 -1.56 2.30 -17.79
CA ASP A 301 -0.74 2.08 -16.59
C ASP A 301 0.15 0.84 -16.75
N PHE A 302 -0.34 -0.22 -17.41
CA PHE A 302 0.46 -1.39 -17.74
C PHE A 302 1.62 -1.05 -18.67
N ALA A 303 1.35 -0.30 -19.75
CA ALA A 303 2.40 0.09 -20.69
C ALA A 303 3.54 0.83 -19.99
N LEU A 304 3.22 1.81 -19.12
CA LEU A 304 4.24 2.57 -18.39
C LEU A 304 4.99 1.72 -17.36
N ALA A 305 4.31 0.79 -16.71
CA ALA A 305 4.94 -0.13 -15.78
C ALA A 305 5.91 -1.09 -16.49
N ASP A 306 5.58 -1.52 -17.70
CA ASP A 306 6.36 -2.51 -18.47
C ASP A 306 7.49 -1.88 -19.29
N ASP A 307 7.25 -0.72 -19.91
CA ASP A 307 8.17 -0.09 -20.86
C ASP A 307 9.42 0.52 -20.21
N TYR A 308 9.39 0.80 -18.90
CA TYR A 308 10.47 1.48 -18.20
C TYR A 308 11.01 0.69 -17.01
N ASP A 309 12.29 0.34 -17.03
CA ASP A 309 12.95 -0.39 -15.93
C ASP A 309 12.97 0.38 -14.60
N TRP A 310 13.02 1.72 -14.68
CA TRP A 310 13.03 2.60 -13.52
C TRP A 310 11.66 2.76 -12.85
N THR A 311 10.56 2.27 -13.42
CA THR A 311 9.29 2.13 -12.70
C THR A 311 9.35 0.91 -11.80
N ILE A 312 8.98 1.07 -10.54
CA ILE A 312 9.03 -0.04 -9.58
C ILE A 312 7.71 -0.79 -9.42
N GLY A 313 6.80 -0.59 -10.37
CA GLY A 313 5.49 -1.23 -10.40
C GLY A 313 4.37 -0.31 -9.96
N GLN A 314 3.22 -0.89 -9.64
CA GLN A 314 2.00 -0.14 -9.38
C GLN A 314 1.12 -0.78 -8.31
N PHE A 315 0.23 0.04 -7.72
CA PHE A 315 -0.87 -0.38 -6.87
C PHE A 315 -2.18 0.13 -7.46
N VAL A 316 -2.98 -0.80 -7.97
CA VAL A 316 -4.24 -0.47 -8.67
C VAL A 316 -5.31 -0.06 -7.66
N TRP A 317 -6.02 1.01 -7.95
CA TRP A 317 -7.20 1.45 -7.22
C TRP A 317 -8.47 0.83 -7.83
N THR A 318 -9.08 -0.23 -7.22
CA THR A 318 -8.70 -0.97 -6.02
C THR A 318 -8.83 -2.48 -6.24
N GLY A 319 -8.30 -3.30 -5.33
CA GLY A 319 -8.50 -4.75 -5.40
C GLY A 319 -9.97 -5.15 -5.25
N PHE A 320 -10.66 -4.54 -4.29
CA PHE A 320 -12.07 -4.80 -3.98
C PHE A 320 -12.90 -3.53 -3.99
N ASP A 321 -14.18 -3.64 -4.33
CA ASP A 321 -15.13 -2.59 -3.98
C ASP A 321 -15.21 -2.46 -2.46
N TYR A 322 -15.47 -1.26 -1.98
CA TYR A 322 -15.56 -0.93 -0.56
C TYR A 322 -16.72 0.03 -0.28
N LEU A 323 -17.19 0.07 0.95
CA LEU A 323 -18.28 0.94 1.38
C LEU A 323 -17.82 2.41 1.50
N GLY A 324 -18.72 3.33 1.23
CA GLY A 324 -18.59 4.75 1.58
C GLY A 324 -18.15 5.69 0.46
N GLU A 325 -17.65 5.20 -0.68
CA GLU A 325 -17.26 6.05 -1.82
C GLU A 325 -17.91 5.56 -3.14
N PRO A 326 -19.13 5.97 -3.44
CA PRO A 326 -19.88 5.45 -4.59
C PRO A 326 -19.49 6.08 -5.95
N SER A 327 -18.29 6.58 -6.13
CA SER A 327 -17.81 7.14 -7.40
C SER A 327 -18.06 6.20 -8.60
N PRO A 328 -18.51 6.72 -9.75
CA PRO A 328 -18.65 8.14 -10.10
C PRO A 328 -19.94 8.81 -9.61
N TYR A 329 -20.72 8.15 -8.78
CA TYR A 329 -21.97 8.65 -8.22
C TYR A 329 -21.68 9.43 -6.92
N ASP A 330 -22.68 10.25 -6.49
CA ASP A 330 -22.59 10.99 -5.26
C ASP A 330 -23.08 10.14 -4.08
N THR A 331 -22.64 10.46 -2.85
CA THR A 331 -23.04 9.75 -1.63
C THR A 331 -24.54 9.74 -1.38
N ASP A 332 -25.26 10.74 -1.89
CA ASP A 332 -26.73 10.86 -1.78
C ASP A 332 -27.47 10.10 -2.89
N SER A 333 -26.76 9.46 -3.81
CA SER A 333 -27.34 8.75 -4.96
C SER A 333 -27.76 7.33 -4.56
N TRP A 334 -28.80 7.21 -3.72
CA TRP A 334 -29.36 5.91 -3.38
C TRP A 334 -29.87 5.16 -4.63
N PRO A 335 -29.62 3.84 -4.79
CA PRO A 335 -29.03 2.92 -3.80
C PRO A 335 -27.49 2.79 -3.85
N SER A 336 -26.78 3.63 -4.58
CA SER A 336 -25.32 3.56 -4.68
C SER A 336 -24.68 3.98 -3.35
N HIS A 337 -23.98 3.07 -2.69
CA HIS A 337 -23.36 3.30 -1.39
C HIS A 337 -21.98 2.63 -1.23
N SER A 338 -21.52 1.97 -2.27
CA SER A 338 -20.18 1.38 -2.34
C SER A 338 -19.43 1.88 -3.56
N SER A 339 -18.10 1.80 -3.51
CA SER A 339 -17.28 2.06 -4.68
C SER A 339 -17.56 1.03 -5.78
N VAL A 340 -17.22 1.40 -7.01
CA VAL A 340 -17.23 0.52 -8.18
C VAL A 340 -15.84 0.38 -8.81
N PHE A 341 -14.80 0.77 -8.07
CA PHE A 341 -13.39 0.71 -8.47
C PHE A 341 -12.81 -0.70 -8.42
N GLY A 342 -13.34 -1.56 -7.56
CA GLY A 342 -12.81 -2.89 -7.30
C GLY A 342 -12.62 -3.73 -8.57
N ILE A 343 -11.51 -4.42 -8.68
CA ILE A 343 -11.30 -5.52 -9.65
C ILE A 343 -12.25 -6.67 -9.29
N ILE A 344 -12.53 -6.81 -8.01
CA ILE A 344 -13.43 -7.77 -7.40
C ILE A 344 -14.57 -6.98 -6.74
N ASP A 345 -15.79 -7.46 -6.81
CA ASP A 345 -16.94 -6.76 -6.25
C ASP A 345 -17.00 -6.82 -4.71
N LEU A 346 -17.95 -6.06 -4.11
CA LEU A 346 -18.13 -5.97 -2.66
C LEU A 346 -18.39 -7.33 -1.99
N ALA A 347 -18.98 -8.28 -2.71
CA ALA A 347 -19.23 -9.65 -2.22
C ALA A 347 -18.07 -10.62 -2.45
N SER A 348 -16.92 -10.10 -2.88
CA SER A 348 -15.73 -10.89 -3.23
C SER A 348 -15.97 -11.85 -4.42
N LEU A 349 -16.70 -11.37 -5.44
CA LEU A 349 -16.86 -12.06 -6.71
C LEU A 349 -16.10 -11.30 -7.80
N PRO A 350 -15.27 -12.00 -8.63
CA PRO A 350 -14.52 -11.37 -9.70
C PRO A 350 -15.42 -10.63 -10.70
N LYS A 351 -15.04 -9.42 -11.08
CA LYS A 351 -15.61 -8.69 -12.22
C LYS A 351 -14.89 -9.10 -13.51
N ASP A 352 -15.40 -8.69 -14.68
CA ASP A 352 -14.81 -9.08 -15.97
C ASP A 352 -13.33 -8.68 -16.08
N ARG A 353 -12.97 -7.49 -15.59
CA ARG A 353 -11.58 -7.00 -15.58
C ARG A 353 -10.62 -7.79 -14.69
N TYR A 354 -11.11 -8.63 -13.77
CA TYR A 354 -10.25 -9.56 -13.04
C TYR A 354 -9.43 -10.43 -13.99
N TYR A 355 -10.02 -10.84 -15.10
CA TYR A 355 -9.37 -11.68 -16.09
C TYR A 355 -8.40 -10.91 -17.01
N LEU A 356 -8.52 -9.58 -17.07
CA LEU A 356 -7.52 -8.72 -17.72
C LEU A 356 -6.24 -8.65 -16.87
N TYR A 357 -6.38 -8.55 -15.55
CA TYR A 357 -5.25 -8.48 -14.62
C TYR A 357 -4.55 -9.85 -14.43
N ARG A 358 -5.30 -10.94 -14.57
CA ARG A 358 -4.80 -12.31 -14.46
C ARG A 358 -3.93 -12.72 -15.68
#